data_8d09297cc4beefac44049a058c34b62a
#
_entry.id   8d09297cc4beefac44049a058c34b62a
#
_cell.length_a   1.000
_cell.length_b   1.000
_cell.length_c   1.000
_cell.angle_alpha   90.00
_cell.angle_beta   90.00
_cell.angle_gamma   90.00
#
_symmetry.space_group_name_H-M   'P 1'
#
loop_
_entity.id
_entity.type
_entity.pdbx_description
1 polymer ?
#
loop_
_entity_poly.entity_id
_entity_poly.type
_entity_poly.pdbx_seq_one_letter_code
_entity_poly.pdbx_strand_id
1 'polypeptide(L)'
;NASLDFLRGMIPHHEAAIKMSESYLSYQGKSDELKTIAQDIITAQKDELKQMNELVKSYEKDGKKDQTKEDAYLEQYSKMFAGDSMSRHMDTSGADSLDQAFAEGMIMHHQMAVDMARDILEYTDYEEIRTMAQNIIDVQEKEIARMEKIVKEQQESQQE
;
A
#
# COMPACT_ATOMS: atom_id res chain seq x y z
N ASN A 1 10.14 13.50 -13.24
CA ASN A 1 10.86 13.16 -12.00
C ASN A 1 10.27 11.88 -11.40
N ALA A 2 11.04 10.79 -11.37
CA ALA A 2 10.58 9.48 -10.88
C ALA A 2 10.08 9.56 -9.43
N SER A 3 10.75 10.32 -8.58
CA SER A 3 10.35 10.49 -7.19
C SER A 3 8.99 11.17 -7.06
N LEU A 4 8.73 12.18 -7.90
CA LEU A 4 7.44 12.86 -7.93
C LEU A 4 6.33 11.92 -8.43
N ASP A 5 6.62 11.13 -9.45
CA ASP A 5 5.67 10.14 -9.99
C ASP A 5 5.35 9.06 -8.96
N PHE A 6 6.36 8.62 -8.22
CA PHE A 6 6.16 7.67 -7.11
C PHE A 6 5.20 8.25 -6.06
N LEU A 7 5.43 9.49 -5.65
CA LEU A 7 4.57 10.14 -4.65
C LEU A 7 3.13 10.28 -5.16
N ARG A 8 2.96 10.70 -6.40
CA ARG A 8 1.63 10.87 -7.01
C ARG A 8 0.88 9.55 -7.16
N GLY A 9 1.61 8.44 -7.35
CA GLY A 9 1.01 7.10 -7.38
C GLY A 9 0.69 6.58 -6.00
N MET A 10 1.56 6.82 -5.02
CA MET A 10 1.41 6.31 -3.67
C MET A 10 0.35 7.06 -2.86
N ILE A 11 0.14 8.35 -3.12
CA ILE A 11 -0.86 9.16 -2.41
C ILE A 11 -2.27 8.56 -2.54
N PRO A 12 -2.83 8.34 -3.76
CA PRO A 12 -4.16 7.73 -3.86
C PRO A 12 -4.19 6.30 -3.33
N HIS A 13 -3.08 5.59 -3.41
CA HIS A 13 -2.97 4.24 -2.86
C HIS A 13 -3.13 4.25 -1.33
N HIS A 14 -2.46 5.19 -0.65
CA HIS A 14 -2.60 5.39 0.80
C HIS A 14 -4.02 5.83 1.18
N GLU A 15 -4.61 6.74 0.40
CA GLU A 15 -5.99 7.19 0.63
C GLU A 15 -6.97 6.02 0.56
N ALA A 16 -6.78 5.11 -0.40
CA ALA A 16 -7.62 3.92 -0.55
C ALA A 16 -7.47 2.97 0.65
N ALA A 17 -6.25 2.75 1.13
CA ALA A 17 -6.00 1.91 2.30
C ALA A 17 -6.68 2.47 3.56
N ILE A 18 -6.64 3.79 3.73
CA ILE A 18 -7.30 4.46 4.85
C ILE A 18 -8.81 4.24 4.76
N LYS A 19 -9.41 4.45 3.59
CA LYS A 19 -10.85 4.24 3.38
C LYS A 19 -11.28 2.80 3.63
N MET A 20 -10.51 1.84 3.16
CA MET A 20 -10.78 0.42 3.41
C MET A 20 -10.77 0.11 4.90
N SER A 21 -9.78 0.65 5.62
CA SER A 21 -9.65 0.45 7.07
C SER A 21 -10.79 1.11 7.85
N GLU A 22 -11.15 2.33 7.48
CA GLU A 22 -12.28 3.05 8.10
C GLU A 22 -13.60 2.31 7.85
N SER A 23 -13.82 1.81 6.64
CA SER A 23 -15.01 1.03 6.30
C SER A 23 -15.09 -0.25 7.11
N TYR A 24 -13.98 -0.96 7.22
CA TYR A 24 -13.91 -2.18 8.03
C TYR A 24 -14.30 -1.91 9.48
N LEU A 25 -13.75 -0.85 10.08
CA LEU A 25 -14.06 -0.48 11.45
C LEU A 25 -15.53 -0.06 11.61
N SER A 26 -16.09 0.63 10.61
CA SER A 26 -17.48 1.07 10.59
C SER A 26 -18.45 -0.09 10.57
N TYR A 27 -18.15 -1.15 9.82
CA TYR A 27 -18.99 -2.34 9.70
C TYR A 27 -18.77 -3.37 10.81
N GLN A 28 -17.94 -3.04 11.80
CA GLN A 28 -17.74 -3.82 13.02
C GLN A 28 -17.31 -5.28 12.76
N GLY A 29 -16.16 -5.46 12.14
CA GLY A 29 -15.53 -6.77 12.00
C GLY A 29 -15.35 -7.46 13.36
N LYS A 30 -15.16 -8.76 13.35
CA LYS A 30 -15.12 -9.58 14.56
C LYS A 30 -13.73 -9.73 15.17
N SER A 31 -12.68 -9.66 14.35
CA SER A 31 -11.31 -9.85 14.82
C SER A 31 -10.76 -8.59 15.49
N ASP A 32 -10.45 -8.68 16.77
CA ASP A 32 -9.83 -7.57 17.51
C ASP A 32 -8.43 -7.26 16.97
N GLU A 33 -7.68 -8.27 16.53
CA GLU A 33 -6.37 -8.08 15.91
C GLU A 33 -6.47 -7.28 14.61
N LEU A 34 -7.44 -7.62 13.75
CA LEU A 34 -7.66 -6.87 12.50
C LEU A 34 -8.11 -5.45 12.76
N LYS A 35 -8.94 -5.23 13.79
CA LYS A 35 -9.32 -3.87 14.17
C LYS A 35 -8.12 -3.04 14.58
N THR A 36 -7.20 -3.64 15.34
CA THR A 36 -5.94 -2.99 15.73
C THR A 36 -5.09 -2.68 14.50
N ILE A 37 -4.96 -3.64 13.59
CA ILE A 37 -4.22 -3.45 12.34
C ILE A 37 -4.85 -2.31 11.52
N ALA A 38 -6.17 -2.29 11.39
CA ALA A 38 -6.87 -1.23 10.66
C ALA A 38 -6.60 0.16 11.28
N GLN A 39 -6.63 0.26 12.60
CA GLN A 39 -6.29 1.50 13.30
C GLN A 39 -4.86 1.93 13.07
N ASP A 40 -3.93 0.99 13.13
CA ASP A 40 -2.51 1.25 12.88
C ASP A 40 -2.28 1.73 11.44
N ILE A 41 -2.96 1.11 10.48
CA ILE A 41 -2.90 1.51 9.07
C ILE A 41 -3.38 2.95 8.90
N ILE A 42 -4.52 3.28 9.49
CA ILE A 42 -5.08 4.64 9.41
C ILE A 42 -4.09 5.67 9.96
N THR A 43 -3.56 5.43 11.15
CA THR A 43 -2.64 6.34 11.82
C THR A 43 -1.35 6.53 11.02
N ALA A 44 -0.71 5.43 10.65
CA ALA A 44 0.57 5.47 9.93
C ALA A 44 0.43 6.09 8.55
N GLN A 45 -0.63 5.71 7.82
CA GLN A 45 -0.78 6.18 6.44
C GLN A 45 -1.27 7.61 6.35
N LYS A 46 -2.04 8.11 7.31
CA LYS A 46 -2.38 9.54 7.38
C LYS A 46 -1.13 10.39 7.59
N ASP A 47 -0.22 9.94 8.45
CA ASP A 47 1.04 10.64 8.68
C ASP A 47 1.91 10.64 7.42
N GLU A 48 2.03 9.50 6.76
CA GLU A 48 2.78 9.39 5.50
C GLU A 48 2.16 10.24 4.39
N LEU A 49 0.82 10.30 4.30
CA LEU A 49 0.13 11.17 3.34
C LEU A 49 0.52 12.63 3.51
N LYS A 50 0.57 13.08 4.75
CA LYS A 50 0.98 14.46 5.05
C LYS A 50 2.40 14.72 4.53
N GLN A 51 3.32 13.80 4.84
CA GLN A 51 4.71 13.89 4.39
C GLN A 51 4.81 13.87 2.86
N MET A 52 4.07 12.98 2.21
CA MET A 52 4.07 12.86 0.75
C MET A 52 3.55 14.13 0.08
N ASN A 53 2.47 14.70 0.60
CA ASN A 53 1.91 15.96 0.05
C ASN A 53 2.88 17.12 0.20
N GLU A 54 3.60 17.20 1.32
CA GLU A 54 4.64 18.22 1.53
C GLU A 54 5.80 18.04 0.55
N LEU A 55 6.24 16.80 0.32
CA LEU A 55 7.31 16.51 -0.63
C LEU A 55 6.90 16.81 -2.07
N VAL A 56 5.66 16.52 -2.45
CA VAL A 56 5.14 16.87 -3.78
C VAL A 56 5.25 18.36 -4.02
N LYS A 57 4.82 19.18 -3.07
CA LYS A 57 4.91 20.64 -3.18
C LYS A 57 6.35 21.10 -3.33
N SER A 58 7.26 20.52 -2.56
CA SER A 58 8.69 20.84 -2.61
C SER A 58 9.29 20.49 -3.96
N TYR A 59 9.03 19.29 -4.47
CA TYR A 59 9.61 18.82 -5.73
C TYR A 59 9.02 19.51 -6.95
N GLU A 60 7.78 19.92 -6.90
CA GLU A 60 7.17 20.72 -7.98
C GLU A 60 7.88 22.07 -8.15
N LYS A 61 8.31 22.67 -7.03
CA LYS A 61 9.07 23.92 -7.06
C LYS A 61 10.48 23.75 -7.59
N ASP A 62 11.17 22.68 -7.18
CA ASP A 62 12.59 22.48 -7.48
C ASP A 62 12.88 21.97 -8.88
N GLY A 63 11.87 21.45 -9.58
CA GLY A 63 11.90 21.21 -11.01
C GLY A 63 13.00 20.33 -11.59
N LYS A 64 13.65 19.49 -10.80
CA LYS A 64 14.65 18.55 -11.34
C LYS A 64 13.94 17.46 -12.13
N LYS A 65 14.15 17.46 -13.44
CA LYS A 65 13.60 16.45 -14.33
C LYS A 65 14.73 15.54 -14.81
N ASP A 66 14.63 14.24 -14.51
CA ASP A 66 15.43 13.23 -15.15
C ASP A 66 14.51 12.34 -15.98
N GLN A 67 14.36 12.69 -17.25
CA GLN A 67 13.41 12.06 -18.14
C GLN A 67 13.71 10.56 -18.33
N THR A 68 14.98 10.19 -18.38
CA THR A 68 15.38 8.79 -18.58
C THR A 68 14.94 7.92 -17.40
N LYS A 69 15.21 8.40 -16.18
CA LYS A 69 14.81 7.69 -14.96
C LYS A 69 13.31 7.65 -14.80
N GLU A 70 12.64 8.75 -15.16
CA GLU A 70 11.19 8.84 -15.12
C GLU A 70 10.55 7.82 -16.08
N ASP A 71 11.03 7.75 -17.31
CA ASP A 71 10.53 6.81 -18.32
C ASP A 71 10.73 5.36 -17.88
N ALA A 72 11.89 5.03 -17.32
CA ALA A 72 12.21 3.69 -16.82
C ALA A 72 11.29 3.33 -15.64
N TYR A 73 11.09 4.25 -14.72
CA TYR A 73 10.19 4.05 -13.57
C TYR A 73 8.76 3.83 -14.04
N LEU A 74 8.26 4.68 -14.94
CA LEU A 74 6.88 4.57 -15.44
C LEU A 74 6.66 3.28 -16.23
N GLU A 75 7.66 2.82 -16.99
CA GLU A 75 7.58 1.53 -17.68
C GLU A 75 7.43 0.38 -16.69
N GLN A 76 8.24 0.38 -15.63
CA GLN A 76 8.17 -0.64 -14.60
C GLN A 76 6.83 -0.58 -13.84
N TYR A 77 6.37 0.62 -13.53
CA TYR A 77 5.07 0.85 -12.91
C TYR A 77 3.94 0.27 -13.77
N SER A 78 3.98 0.53 -15.07
CA SER A 78 2.98 0.01 -16.01
C SER A 78 2.95 -1.52 -16.03
N LYS A 79 4.12 -2.15 -15.94
CA LYS A 79 4.22 -3.63 -15.91
C LYS A 79 3.59 -4.20 -14.63
N MET A 80 3.75 -3.52 -13.50
CA MET A 80 3.15 -3.96 -12.23
C MET A 80 1.62 -3.99 -12.29
N PHE A 81 1.02 -3.09 -13.07
CA PHE A 81 -0.43 -2.95 -13.16
C PHE A 81 -1.00 -3.44 -14.50
N ALA A 82 -0.19 -4.13 -15.31
CA ALA A 82 -0.64 -4.64 -16.60
C ALA A 82 -1.54 -5.87 -16.43
N GLY A 83 -2.59 -5.94 -17.26
CA GLY A 83 -3.47 -7.09 -17.33
C GLY A 83 -4.47 -7.17 -16.19
N ASP A 84 -5.06 -8.36 -16.01
CA ASP A 84 -6.12 -8.62 -15.04
C ASP A 84 -5.61 -8.88 -13.62
N SER A 85 -4.29 -8.78 -13.40
CA SER A 85 -3.72 -9.10 -12.10
C SER A 85 -4.32 -8.26 -10.97
N MET A 86 -4.55 -6.98 -11.25
CA MET A 86 -5.13 -6.07 -10.27
C MET A 86 -6.59 -6.44 -9.95
N SER A 87 -7.37 -6.80 -10.97
CA SER A 87 -8.76 -7.24 -10.79
C SER A 87 -8.83 -8.54 -9.99
N ARG A 88 -7.95 -9.49 -10.30
CA ARG A 88 -7.88 -10.75 -9.56
C ARG A 88 -7.53 -10.53 -8.10
N HIS A 89 -6.60 -9.61 -7.84
CA HIS A 89 -6.12 -9.34 -6.50
C HIS A 89 -7.15 -8.61 -5.65
N MET A 90 -8.04 -7.86 -6.26
CA MET A 90 -9.08 -7.13 -5.55
C MET A 90 -10.40 -7.90 -5.44
N ASP A 91 -10.47 -9.10 -6.01
CA ASP A 91 -11.67 -9.93 -5.94
C ASP A 91 -11.74 -10.66 -4.60
N THR A 92 -12.65 -10.20 -3.75
CA THR A 92 -12.91 -10.80 -2.45
C THR A 92 -14.25 -11.54 -2.43
N SER A 93 -14.82 -11.85 -3.60
CA SER A 93 -16.12 -12.48 -3.71
C SER A 93 -16.19 -13.87 -3.07
N GLY A 94 -15.04 -14.56 -2.91
CA GLY A 94 -14.96 -15.85 -2.22
C GLY A 94 -14.76 -15.75 -0.72
N ALA A 95 -14.70 -14.53 -0.15
CA ALA A 95 -14.46 -14.34 1.28
C ALA A 95 -15.72 -14.66 2.07
N ASP A 96 -15.58 -15.48 3.12
CA ASP A 96 -16.69 -15.93 3.95
C ASP A 96 -17.10 -14.91 5.03
N SER A 97 -16.30 -13.88 5.25
CA SER A 97 -16.56 -12.91 6.30
C SER A 97 -15.99 -11.53 5.93
N LEU A 98 -16.47 -10.51 6.64
CA LEU A 98 -15.93 -9.16 6.52
C LEU A 98 -14.45 -9.13 6.92
N ASP A 99 -14.07 -9.86 7.97
CA ASP A 99 -12.69 -9.95 8.42
C ASP A 99 -11.78 -10.50 7.31
N GLN A 100 -12.20 -11.60 6.70
CA GLN A 100 -11.42 -12.24 5.63
C GLN A 100 -11.34 -11.33 4.41
N ALA A 101 -12.45 -10.71 4.02
CA ALA A 101 -12.48 -9.79 2.88
C ALA A 101 -11.53 -8.61 3.09
N PHE A 102 -11.56 -8.00 4.27
CA PHE A 102 -10.66 -6.90 4.61
C PHE A 102 -9.21 -7.33 4.58
N ALA A 103 -8.88 -8.45 5.26
CA ALA A 103 -7.51 -8.94 5.36
C ALA A 103 -6.93 -9.29 3.98
N GLU A 104 -7.67 -10.05 3.18
CA GLU A 104 -7.20 -10.43 1.85
C GLU A 104 -7.06 -9.23 0.92
N GLY A 105 -8.03 -8.32 0.92
CA GLY A 105 -7.97 -7.09 0.14
C GLY A 105 -6.80 -6.20 0.54
N MET A 106 -6.57 -6.06 1.85
CA MET A 106 -5.48 -5.21 2.35
C MET A 106 -4.11 -5.85 2.11
N ILE A 107 -3.99 -7.18 2.19
CA ILE A 107 -2.75 -7.89 1.84
C ILE A 107 -2.34 -7.54 0.41
N MET A 108 -3.28 -7.65 -0.52
CA MET A 108 -3.00 -7.34 -1.92
C MET A 108 -2.64 -5.87 -2.12
N HIS A 109 -3.36 -4.98 -1.43
CA HIS A 109 -3.11 -3.54 -1.50
C HIS A 109 -1.72 -3.20 -0.95
N HIS A 110 -1.35 -3.79 0.19
CA HIS A 110 -0.03 -3.62 0.79
C HIS A 110 1.08 -4.16 -0.11
N GLN A 111 0.86 -5.32 -0.76
CA GLN A 111 1.84 -5.89 -1.68
C GLN A 111 2.15 -4.94 -2.83
N MET A 112 1.13 -4.27 -3.36
CA MET A 112 1.30 -3.26 -4.41
C MET A 112 2.16 -2.09 -3.92
N ALA A 113 1.90 -1.61 -2.71
CA ALA A 113 2.68 -0.52 -2.12
C ALA A 113 4.15 -0.91 -1.91
N VAL A 114 4.40 -2.13 -1.44
CA VAL A 114 5.76 -2.67 -1.28
C VAL A 114 6.47 -2.72 -2.63
N ASP A 115 5.81 -3.22 -3.66
CA ASP A 115 6.40 -3.31 -5.02
C ASP A 115 6.73 -1.92 -5.57
N MET A 116 5.84 -0.95 -5.40
CA MET A 116 6.09 0.44 -5.81
C MET A 116 7.29 1.05 -5.05
N ALA A 117 7.37 0.80 -3.75
CA ALA A 117 8.45 1.31 -2.93
C ALA A 117 9.81 0.68 -3.30
N ARG A 118 9.84 -0.61 -3.57
CA ARG A 118 11.07 -1.28 -4.05
C ARG A 118 11.51 -0.71 -5.38
N ASP A 119 10.57 -0.46 -6.27
CA ASP A 119 10.87 0.05 -7.60
C ASP A 119 11.51 1.44 -7.52
N ILE A 120 10.93 2.36 -6.73
CA ILE A 120 11.47 3.72 -6.64
C ILE A 120 12.88 3.76 -6.05
N LEU A 121 13.26 2.79 -5.22
CA LEU A 121 14.62 2.74 -4.66
C LEU A 121 15.68 2.65 -5.74
N GLU A 122 15.36 2.09 -6.91
CA GLU A 122 16.29 1.99 -8.05
C GLU A 122 16.44 3.31 -8.81
N TYR A 123 15.46 4.21 -8.71
CA TYR A 123 15.40 5.39 -9.58
C TYR A 123 15.48 6.73 -8.85
N THR A 124 15.34 6.74 -7.53
CA THR A 124 15.33 8.00 -6.78
C THR A 124 16.73 8.49 -6.45
N ASP A 125 16.95 9.80 -6.58
CA ASP A 125 18.17 10.48 -6.14
C ASP A 125 17.98 11.18 -4.79
N TYR A 126 16.78 11.11 -4.20
CA TYR A 126 16.46 11.81 -2.96
C TYR A 126 16.51 10.87 -1.77
N GLU A 127 17.32 11.25 -0.77
CA GLU A 127 17.49 10.45 0.44
C GLU A 127 16.18 10.30 1.22
N GLU A 128 15.36 11.35 1.29
CA GLU A 128 14.08 11.33 1.98
C GLU A 128 13.10 10.36 1.32
N ILE A 129 13.17 10.18 0.00
CA ILE A 129 12.36 9.19 -0.72
C ILE A 129 12.87 7.78 -0.42
N ARG A 130 14.19 7.58 -0.36
CA ARG A 130 14.76 6.28 0.02
C ARG A 130 14.32 5.86 1.41
N THR A 131 14.38 6.79 2.36
CA THR A 131 13.97 6.54 3.74
C THR A 131 12.48 6.22 3.81
N MET A 132 11.65 6.99 3.12
CA MET A 132 10.20 6.76 3.07
C MET A 132 9.87 5.40 2.44
N ALA A 133 10.47 5.08 1.31
CA ALA A 133 10.23 3.81 0.61
C ALA A 133 10.64 2.62 1.48
N GLN A 134 11.79 2.70 2.13
CA GLN A 134 12.25 1.63 3.01
C GLN A 134 11.32 1.44 4.21
N ASN A 135 10.83 2.53 4.79
CA ASN A 135 9.85 2.48 5.89
C ASN A 135 8.54 1.83 5.45
N ILE A 136 8.06 2.17 4.25
CA ILE A 136 6.86 1.55 3.68
C ILE A 136 7.06 0.04 3.55
N ILE A 137 8.18 -0.38 2.99
CA ILE A 137 8.50 -1.81 2.82
C ILE A 137 8.49 -2.51 4.18
N ASP A 138 9.23 -1.99 5.15
CA ASP A 138 9.42 -2.63 6.45
C ASP A 138 8.09 -2.76 7.22
N VAL A 139 7.33 -1.69 7.28
CA VAL A 139 6.06 -1.67 8.02
C VAL A 139 5.01 -2.52 7.32
N GLN A 140 4.87 -2.38 6.01
CA GLN A 140 3.80 -3.06 5.29
C GLN A 140 4.07 -4.56 5.11
N GLU A 141 5.32 -4.99 5.00
CA GLU A 141 5.64 -6.42 4.99
C GLU A 141 5.28 -7.08 6.31
N LYS A 142 5.50 -6.41 7.44
CA LYS A 142 5.10 -6.92 8.76
C LYS A 142 3.58 -7.01 8.87
N GLU A 143 2.86 -6.02 8.36
CA GLU A 143 1.40 -6.03 8.37
C GLU A 143 0.85 -7.14 7.47
N ILE A 144 1.44 -7.36 6.30
CA ILE A 144 1.10 -8.48 5.41
C ILE A 144 1.22 -9.80 6.17
N ALA A 145 2.36 -10.03 6.81
CA ALA A 145 2.62 -11.28 7.55
C ALA A 145 1.59 -11.49 8.67
N ARG A 146 1.24 -10.44 9.40
CA ARG A 146 0.23 -10.51 10.45
C ARG A 146 -1.15 -10.85 9.89
N MET A 147 -1.53 -10.21 8.79
CA MET A 147 -2.83 -10.45 8.16
C MET A 147 -2.91 -11.85 7.54
N GLU A 148 -1.83 -12.32 6.90
CA GLU A 148 -1.77 -13.68 6.36
C GLU A 148 -1.96 -14.73 7.45
N LYS A 149 -1.34 -14.52 8.61
CA LYS A 149 -1.49 -15.41 9.75
C LYS A 149 -2.94 -15.46 10.23
N ILE A 150 -3.59 -14.30 10.32
CA ILE A 150 -4.99 -14.21 10.73
C ILE A 150 -5.90 -14.93 9.75
N VAL A 151 -5.71 -14.73 8.44
CA VAL A 151 -6.48 -15.41 7.39
C VAL A 151 -6.31 -16.93 7.50
N LYS A 152 -5.08 -17.39 7.67
CA LYS A 152 -4.78 -18.82 7.82
C LYS A 152 -5.49 -19.41 9.03
N GLU A 153 -5.42 -18.74 10.16
CA GLU A 153 -6.08 -19.19 11.39
C GLU A 153 -7.61 -19.27 11.24
N GLN A 154 -8.20 -18.30 10.55
CA GLN A 154 -9.64 -18.28 10.27
C GLN A 154 -10.05 -19.42 9.35
N GLN A 155 -9.25 -19.73 8.33
CA GLN A 155 -9.50 -20.83 7.41
C GLN A 155 -9.41 -22.18 8.11
N GLU A 156 -8.43 -22.36 8.99
CA GLU A 156 -8.27 -23.58 9.78
C GLU A 156 -9.46 -23.78 10.72
N SER A 157 -9.93 -22.70 11.34
CA SER A 157 -11.10 -22.72 12.22
C SER A 157 -12.38 -23.14 11.49
N GLN A 158 -12.53 -22.76 10.23
CA GLN A 158 -13.70 -23.10 9.42
C GLN A 158 -13.72 -24.57 8.97
N GLN A 159 -12.56 -25.24 8.98
CA GLN A 159 -12.46 -26.65 8.57
C GLN A 159 -12.80 -27.62 9.70
N GLU A 160 -12.95 -27.15 10.93
CA GLU A 160 -13.39 -27.91 12.07
C GLU A 160 -14.92 -27.86 12.19
#